data_036fac1c3b4fda59181b9cdf003c06ce
#
_entry.id   036fac1c3b4fda59181b9cdf003c06ce
#
_cell.length_a   1.000
_cell.length_b   1.000
_cell.length_c   1.000
_cell.angle_alpha   90.00
_cell.angle_beta   90.00
_cell.angle_gamma   90.00
#
_symmetry.space_group_name_H-M   'P 1'
#
loop_
_entity.id
_entity.type
_entity.pdbx_description
1 polymer ?
#
loop_
_entity_poly.entity_id
_entity_poly.type
_entity_poly.pdbx_seq_one_letter_code
_entity_poly.pdbx_strand_id
1 'polypeptide(L)'
;NDVYFAIPSVAEGYTANDFSKYKEFVVTSDIELNRPLTKLNTKVSDRRHKIKEIVDRTRTFLKDHMVRIPNGAVLEISHHYGIENFYDTGLSMITVVNEEYCKKLLFLLPGQSHPEQYHENKKETFHVIHGEVELYLDGECFDLRSGDVQTINQSVKHRFFSKNGCVIEEISSTHDSLDSIYTDEQINKNENRKTLVNFWI
;
A
#
# COMPACT_ATOMS: atom_id res chain seq x y z
N ASN A 1 6.12 5.91 -11.76
CA ASN A 1 5.00 6.04 -10.81
C ASN A 1 3.71 5.99 -11.62
N ASP A 2 3.12 4.79 -11.74
CA ASP A 2 1.85 4.63 -12.42
C ASP A 2 0.73 5.08 -11.46
N VAL A 3 0.06 6.17 -11.80
CA VAL A 3 -1.12 6.64 -11.06
C VAL A 3 -2.34 6.02 -11.72
N TYR A 4 -3.07 5.20 -10.99
CA TYR A 4 -4.31 4.60 -11.47
C TYR A 4 -5.50 5.30 -10.81
N PHE A 5 -6.44 5.76 -11.64
CA PHE A 5 -7.72 6.26 -11.16
C PHE A 5 -8.75 5.12 -11.24
N ALA A 6 -9.32 4.72 -10.10
CA ALA A 6 -10.56 3.99 -10.11
C ALA A 6 -11.68 5.02 -10.36
N ILE A 7 -12.18 5.10 -11.59
CA ILE A 7 -13.37 5.90 -11.88
C ILE A 7 -14.55 5.12 -11.30
N PRO A 8 -15.31 5.68 -10.33
CA PRO A 8 -16.60 5.11 -9.97
C PRO A 8 -17.45 5.08 -11.24
N SER A 9 -18.27 4.06 -11.40
CA SER A 9 -19.28 3.99 -12.45
C SER A 9 -19.93 5.36 -12.56
N VAL A 10 -19.87 5.95 -13.75
CA VAL A 10 -20.22 7.33 -14.06
C VAL A 10 -21.50 7.70 -13.31
N ALA A 11 -21.37 8.62 -12.34
CA ALA A 11 -22.55 9.23 -11.77
C ALA A 11 -23.29 9.96 -12.91
N GLU A 12 -24.57 9.73 -13.04
CA GLU A 12 -25.41 10.36 -14.07
C GLU A 12 -25.15 11.87 -14.09
N GLY A 13 -24.69 12.39 -15.22
CA GLY A 13 -24.52 13.84 -15.42
C GLY A 13 -23.13 14.30 -15.88
N TYR A 14 -22.10 13.44 -15.92
CA TYR A 14 -20.78 13.80 -16.47
C TYR A 14 -20.62 13.30 -17.90
N THR A 15 -20.15 14.17 -18.80
CA THR A 15 -19.87 13.82 -20.19
C THR A 15 -18.37 13.61 -20.41
N ALA A 16 -17.99 12.87 -21.46
CA ALA A 16 -16.59 12.65 -21.83
C ALA A 16 -15.79 13.96 -22.02
N ASN A 17 -16.46 15.07 -22.32
CA ASN A 17 -15.83 16.39 -22.47
C ASN A 17 -15.38 16.99 -21.14
N ASP A 18 -15.98 16.63 -20.02
CA ASP A 18 -15.60 17.15 -18.70
C ASP A 18 -14.21 16.67 -18.28
N PHE A 19 -13.75 15.57 -18.86
CA PHE A 19 -12.44 14.96 -18.61
C PHE A 19 -11.38 15.27 -19.68
N SER A 20 -11.72 16.03 -20.72
CA SER A 20 -10.82 16.33 -21.86
C SER A 20 -9.53 17.03 -21.45
N LYS A 21 -9.56 17.83 -20.38
CA LYS A 21 -8.40 18.53 -19.81
C LYS A 21 -7.42 17.61 -19.05
N TYR A 22 -7.81 16.36 -18.80
CA TYR A 22 -7.00 15.36 -18.10
C TYR A 22 -6.53 14.23 -19.04
N LYS A 23 -6.32 14.56 -20.32
CA LYS A 23 -5.99 13.57 -21.38
C LYS A 23 -4.82 12.64 -21.07
N GLU A 24 -3.90 13.07 -20.22
CA GLU A 24 -2.75 12.24 -19.80
C GLU A 24 -3.12 11.15 -18.78
N PHE A 25 -4.31 11.24 -18.16
CA PHE A 25 -4.73 10.38 -17.05
C PHE A 25 -6.04 9.62 -17.32
N VAL A 26 -6.71 9.90 -18.45
CA VAL A 26 -7.95 9.22 -18.79
C VAL A 26 -7.62 7.95 -19.54
N VAL A 27 -7.67 6.83 -18.85
CA VAL A 27 -7.85 5.54 -19.52
C VAL A 27 -9.29 5.50 -19.97
N THR A 28 -9.53 5.89 -21.22
CA THR A 28 -10.86 5.90 -21.81
C THR A 28 -11.46 4.51 -21.74
N SER A 29 -12.57 4.43 -21.02
CA SER A 29 -13.52 3.34 -21.08
C SER A 29 -13.94 3.01 -22.53
N ASP A 30 -14.34 1.81 -22.75
CA ASP A 30 -15.30 1.29 -23.76
C ASP A 30 -15.06 1.53 -25.26
N ILE A 31 -14.31 2.56 -25.68
CA ILE A 31 -14.04 2.81 -27.11
C ILE A 31 -12.99 1.85 -27.68
N GLU A 32 -12.15 1.25 -26.84
CA GLU A 32 -11.12 0.28 -27.27
C GLU A 32 -11.54 -1.19 -27.20
N LEU A 33 -12.74 -1.51 -26.73
CA LEU A 33 -13.25 -2.88 -26.61
C LEU A 33 -13.32 -3.65 -27.95
N ASN A 34 -13.31 -2.95 -29.08
CA ASN A 34 -13.37 -3.55 -30.41
C ASN A 34 -12.01 -3.68 -31.11
N ARG A 35 -10.89 -3.31 -30.48
CA ARG A 35 -9.55 -3.59 -31.00
C ARG A 35 -9.06 -4.93 -30.49
N PRO A 36 -8.46 -5.77 -31.35
CA PRO A 36 -7.84 -7.00 -30.86
C PRO A 36 -6.79 -6.64 -29.81
N LEU A 37 -6.97 -7.18 -28.61
CA LEU A 37 -6.05 -6.98 -27.49
C LEU A 37 -4.67 -7.49 -27.90
N THR A 38 -3.70 -6.59 -28.02
CA THR A 38 -2.29 -6.97 -28.19
C THR A 38 -1.79 -7.58 -26.87
N LYS A 39 -0.71 -8.36 -26.91
CA LYS A 39 -0.09 -8.94 -25.70
C LYS A 39 0.25 -7.88 -24.63
N LEU A 40 0.47 -6.64 -25.04
CA LEU A 40 0.73 -5.51 -24.13
C LEU A 40 -0.55 -5.11 -23.38
N ASN A 41 -1.69 -5.10 -24.07
CA ASN A 41 -2.99 -4.76 -23.46
C ASN A 41 -3.44 -5.84 -22.47
N THR A 42 -3.15 -7.13 -22.70
CA THR A 42 -3.46 -8.18 -21.73
C THR A 42 -2.69 -8.00 -20.42
N LYS A 43 -1.38 -7.74 -20.48
CA LYS A 43 -0.58 -7.49 -19.26
C LYS A 43 -1.08 -6.29 -18.44
N VAL A 44 -1.48 -5.21 -19.10
CA VAL A 44 -2.05 -4.03 -18.44
C VAL A 44 -3.41 -4.37 -17.81
N SER A 45 -4.24 -5.12 -18.53
CA SER A 45 -5.53 -5.61 -17.99
C SER A 45 -5.33 -6.48 -16.76
N ASP A 46 -4.39 -7.43 -16.79
CA ASP A 46 -4.10 -8.35 -15.69
C ASP A 46 -3.61 -7.59 -14.45
N ARG A 47 -2.69 -6.64 -14.63
CA ARG A 47 -2.21 -5.78 -13.53
C ARG A 47 -3.34 -4.97 -12.90
N ARG A 48 -4.24 -4.40 -13.71
CA ARG A 48 -5.41 -3.65 -13.22
C ARG A 48 -6.35 -4.53 -12.40
N HIS A 49 -6.63 -5.75 -12.86
CA HIS A 49 -7.45 -6.70 -12.12
C HIS A 49 -6.85 -7.04 -10.77
N LYS A 50 -5.53 -7.27 -10.71
CA LYS A 50 -4.84 -7.52 -9.44
C LYS A 50 -4.88 -6.33 -8.49
N ILE A 51 -4.64 -5.12 -8.99
CA ILE A 51 -4.76 -3.90 -8.18
C ILE A 51 -6.18 -3.78 -7.62
N LYS A 52 -7.19 -3.98 -8.46
CA LYS A 52 -8.59 -3.96 -8.03
C LYS A 52 -8.87 -5.02 -6.95
N GLU A 53 -8.39 -6.23 -7.13
CA GLU A 53 -8.54 -7.31 -6.14
C GLU A 53 -7.90 -6.92 -4.80
N ILE A 54 -6.67 -6.38 -4.82
CA ILE A 54 -5.98 -5.91 -3.61
C ILE A 54 -6.79 -4.82 -2.91
N VAL A 55 -7.28 -3.83 -3.66
CA VAL A 55 -8.14 -2.75 -3.14
C VAL A 55 -9.39 -3.32 -2.49
N ASP A 56 -10.11 -4.21 -3.18
CA ASP A 56 -11.34 -4.79 -2.68
C ASP A 56 -11.11 -5.61 -1.41
N ARG A 57 -10.03 -6.40 -1.34
CA ARG A 57 -9.64 -7.14 -0.13
C ARG A 57 -9.25 -6.21 1.02
N THR A 58 -8.47 -5.16 0.76
CA THR A 58 -8.10 -4.17 1.78
C THR A 58 -9.35 -3.47 2.33
N ARG A 59 -10.28 -3.05 1.46
CA ARG A 59 -11.56 -2.44 1.88
C ARG A 59 -12.39 -3.38 2.75
N THR A 60 -12.53 -4.63 2.32
CA THR A 60 -13.26 -5.64 3.08
C THR A 60 -12.63 -5.85 4.44
N PHE A 61 -11.32 -6.03 4.50
CA PHE A 61 -10.57 -6.19 5.75
C PHE A 61 -10.80 -5.00 6.71
N LEU A 62 -10.67 -3.77 6.23
CA LEU A 62 -10.89 -2.58 7.05
C LEU A 62 -12.33 -2.47 7.55
N LYS A 63 -13.30 -2.79 6.68
CA LYS A 63 -14.74 -2.77 7.04
C LYS A 63 -15.05 -3.83 8.11
N ASP A 64 -14.58 -5.05 7.93
CA ASP A 64 -14.88 -6.18 8.83
C ASP A 64 -14.29 -5.94 10.23
N HIS A 65 -13.19 -5.21 10.30
CA HIS A 65 -12.53 -4.85 11.57
C HIS A 65 -12.86 -3.43 12.05
N MET A 66 -13.86 -2.77 11.43
CA MET A 66 -14.34 -1.42 11.81
C MET A 66 -13.24 -0.34 11.85
N VAL A 67 -12.18 -0.51 11.06
CA VAL A 67 -11.08 0.46 10.95
C VAL A 67 -11.55 1.63 10.10
N ARG A 68 -11.53 2.82 10.68
CA ARG A 68 -11.89 4.06 9.97
C ARG A 68 -10.64 4.74 9.45
N ILE A 69 -10.72 5.22 8.22
CA ILE A 69 -9.65 5.95 7.55
C ILE A 69 -10.16 7.32 7.10
N PRO A 70 -9.28 8.32 6.93
CA PRO A 70 -9.65 9.63 6.44
C PRO A 70 -10.30 9.58 5.06
N ASN A 71 -11.32 10.42 4.84
CA ASN A 71 -11.93 10.57 3.52
C ASN A 71 -10.90 11.08 2.52
N GLY A 72 -10.89 10.49 1.32
CA GLY A 72 -9.98 10.89 0.24
C GLY A 72 -8.53 10.45 0.46
N ALA A 73 -8.27 9.57 1.43
CA ALA A 73 -6.94 9.01 1.64
C ALA A 73 -6.46 8.26 0.39
N VAL A 74 -5.20 8.47 0.02
CA VAL A 74 -4.53 7.74 -1.05
C VAL A 74 -4.03 6.41 -0.49
N LEU A 75 -4.42 5.31 -1.13
CA LEU A 75 -3.91 3.99 -0.80
C LEU A 75 -2.59 3.76 -1.55
N GLU A 76 -1.52 3.51 -0.81
CA GLU A 76 -0.28 2.98 -1.36
C GLU A 76 -0.31 1.45 -1.25
N ILE A 77 -0.07 0.78 -2.37
CA ILE A 77 0.13 -0.67 -2.46
C ILE A 77 1.62 -0.88 -2.71
N SER A 78 2.35 -1.32 -1.68
CA SER A 78 3.75 -1.70 -1.78
C SER A 78 3.86 -3.17 -2.18
N HIS A 79 4.48 -3.44 -3.33
CA HIS A 79 4.65 -4.79 -3.87
C HIS A 79 6.14 -5.05 -4.18
N HIS A 80 6.89 -5.32 -3.13
CA HIS A 80 8.35 -5.35 -3.08
C HIS A 80 8.99 -6.23 -4.17
N TYR A 81 8.44 -7.43 -4.38
CA TYR A 81 8.89 -8.40 -5.40
C TYR A 81 7.93 -8.47 -6.60
N GLY A 82 7.19 -7.40 -6.87
CA GLY A 82 6.19 -7.34 -7.93
C GLY A 82 4.78 -7.63 -7.46
N ILE A 83 3.80 -7.15 -8.23
CA ILE A 83 2.36 -7.23 -7.87
C ILE A 83 1.87 -8.68 -7.74
N GLU A 84 2.54 -9.62 -8.43
CA GLU A 84 2.20 -11.05 -8.38
C GLU A 84 2.44 -11.67 -7.01
N ASN A 85 3.42 -11.15 -6.26
CA ASN A 85 3.82 -11.63 -4.95
C ASN A 85 3.23 -10.78 -3.80
N PHE A 86 2.25 -9.93 -4.11
CA PHE A 86 1.69 -8.98 -3.14
C PHE A 86 1.14 -9.69 -1.89
N TYR A 87 0.45 -10.81 -2.04
CA TYR A 87 -0.16 -11.51 -0.91
C TYR A 87 0.85 -12.23 -0.01
N ASP A 88 2.08 -12.43 -0.48
CA ASP A 88 3.16 -13.00 0.33
C ASP A 88 4.00 -11.91 0.99
N THR A 89 4.42 -10.90 0.20
CA THR A 89 5.41 -9.90 0.60
C THR A 89 4.98 -8.47 0.30
N GLY A 90 3.70 -8.22 0.29
CA GLY A 90 3.14 -6.88 0.05
C GLY A 90 2.70 -6.18 1.31
N LEU A 91 2.37 -4.91 1.16
CA LEU A 91 1.80 -4.07 2.21
C LEU A 91 0.86 -3.05 1.58
N SER A 92 -0.32 -2.90 2.14
CA SER A 92 -1.20 -1.75 1.87
C SER A 92 -1.04 -0.72 2.97
N MET A 93 -0.95 0.55 2.61
CA MET A 93 -0.82 1.62 3.61
C MET A 93 -1.48 2.92 3.17
N ILE A 94 -1.82 3.76 4.12
CA ILE A 94 -2.17 5.16 3.89
C ILE A 94 -1.28 6.06 4.75
N THR A 95 -0.82 7.16 4.17
CA THR A 95 -0.20 8.25 4.92
C THR A 95 -1.27 9.23 5.31
N VAL A 96 -1.52 9.35 6.62
CA VAL A 96 -2.53 10.25 7.19
C VAL A 96 -2.02 11.68 7.22
N VAL A 97 -0.77 11.83 7.63
CA VAL A 97 -0.03 13.11 7.70
C VAL A 97 1.45 12.85 7.53
N ASN A 98 2.16 13.76 6.88
CA ASN A 98 3.61 13.76 6.79
C ASN A 98 4.10 15.23 6.75
N GLU A 99 4.43 15.74 7.92
CA GLU A 99 4.92 17.10 8.16
C GLU A 99 6.17 17.01 9.05
N GLU A 100 6.24 17.72 10.20
CA GLU A 100 7.32 17.55 11.19
C GLU A 100 7.28 16.17 11.87
N TYR A 101 6.15 15.49 11.76
CA TYR A 101 5.93 14.10 12.15
C TYR A 101 5.15 13.39 11.05
N CYS A 102 5.23 12.07 11.04
CA CYS A 102 4.47 11.25 10.10
C CYS A 102 3.56 10.28 10.85
N LYS A 103 2.33 10.12 10.34
CA LYS A 103 1.41 9.08 10.78
C LYS A 103 0.94 8.29 9.58
N LYS A 104 1.09 6.97 9.65
CA LYS A 104 0.56 6.03 8.67
C LYS A 104 -0.31 4.97 9.31
N LEU A 105 -1.19 4.40 8.52
CA LEU A 105 -1.85 3.13 8.83
C LEU A 105 -1.34 2.07 7.85
N LEU A 106 -0.82 1.00 8.40
CA LEU A 106 -0.27 -0.14 7.67
C LEU A 106 -1.27 -1.30 7.79
N PHE A 107 -1.56 -1.94 6.66
CA PHE A 107 -2.54 -3.03 6.59
C PHE A 107 -1.87 -4.27 6.04
N LEU A 108 -1.69 -5.29 6.89
CA LEU A 108 -1.30 -6.61 6.44
C LEU A 108 -2.55 -7.48 6.32
N LEU A 109 -2.74 -8.06 5.15
CA LEU A 109 -3.74 -9.11 4.98
C LEU A 109 -3.21 -10.43 5.58
N PRO A 110 -4.08 -11.41 5.87
CA PRO A 110 -3.64 -12.68 6.43
C PRO A 110 -2.52 -13.34 5.61
N GLY A 111 -1.43 -13.72 6.29
CA GLY A 111 -0.28 -14.39 5.70
C GLY A 111 0.77 -13.46 5.10
N GLN A 112 0.57 -12.16 5.11
CA GLN A 112 1.54 -11.20 4.54
C GLN A 112 2.73 -10.95 5.45
N SER A 113 3.89 -10.78 4.82
CA SER A 113 5.13 -10.31 5.45
C SER A 113 5.61 -9.02 4.80
N HIS A 114 6.26 -8.17 5.59
CA HIS A 114 7.03 -7.05 5.10
C HIS A 114 8.51 -7.40 5.11
N PRO A 115 9.24 -7.21 3.98
CA PRO A 115 10.67 -7.49 3.90
C PRO A 115 11.49 -6.65 4.87
N GLU A 116 12.68 -7.15 5.24
CA GLU A 116 13.57 -6.47 6.16
C GLU A 116 14.11 -5.17 5.56
N GLN A 117 13.95 -4.10 6.33
CA GLN A 117 14.44 -2.76 6.03
C GLN A 117 14.98 -2.08 7.28
N TYR A 118 15.63 -0.94 7.09
CA TYR A 118 15.99 -0.01 8.16
C TYR A 118 15.89 1.43 7.65
N HIS A 119 15.91 2.36 8.59
CA HIS A 119 15.92 3.81 8.32
C HIS A 119 17.13 4.45 8.98
N GLU A 120 17.87 5.27 8.26
CA GLU A 120 19.03 5.99 8.83
C GLU A 120 18.59 7.20 9.66
N ASN A 121 17.54 7.89 9.22
CA ASN A 121 17.10 9.15 9.82
C ASN A 121 15.77 9.01 10.59
N LYS A 122 14.87 8.13 10.13
CA LYS A 122 13.54 7.99 10.71
C LYS A 122 13.58 7.10 11.96
N LYS A 123 13.00 7.61 13.06
CA LYS A 123 12.59 6.83 14.21
C LYS A 123 11.09 6.64 14.12
N GLU A 124 10.61 5.41 14.36
CA GLU A 124 9.19 5.09 14.27
C GLU A 124 8.69 4.28 15.46
N THR A 125 7.41 4.37 15.69
CA THR A 125 6.71 3.63 16.75
C THR A 125 5.51 2.96 16.14
N PHE A 126 5.43 1.64 16.28
CA PHE A 126 4.28 0.85 15.89
C PHE A 126 3.33 0.72 17.07
N HIS A 127 2.07 1.00 16.85
CA HIS A 127 0.96 0.70 17.74
C HIS A 127 0.02 -0.24 16.99
N VAL A 128 -0.14 -1.46 17.48
CA VAL A 128 -1.05 -2.44 16.88
C VAL A 128 -2.48 -2.10 17.27
N ILE A 129 -3.26 -1.59 16.33
CA ILE A 129 -4.66 -1.21 16.58
C ILE A 129 -5.65 -2.35 16.35
N HIS A 130 -5.27 -3.35 15.55
CA HIS A 130 -6.06 -4.56 15.33
C HIS A 130 -5.16 -5.75 14.98
N GLY A 131 -5.53 -6.94 15.45
CA GLY A 131 -4.86 -8.20 15.13
C GLY A 131 -3.56 -8.41 15.91
N GLU A 132 -2.65 -9.17 15.32
CA GLU A 132 -1.36 -9.54 15.90
C GLU A 132 -0.27 -9.50 14.83
N VAL A 133 0.95 -9.20 15.22
CA VAL A 133 2.11 -9.11 14.34
C VAL A 133 3.37 -9.64 15.02
N GLU A 134 4.11 -10.49 14.34
CA GLU A 134 5.48 -10.84 14.66
C GLU A 134 6.40 -9.75 14.12
N LEU A 135 6.99 -8.95 14.99
CA LEU A 135 7.96 -7.91 14.65
C LEU A 135 9.37 -8.40 15.00
N TYR A 136 10.24 -8.39 14.02
CA TYR A 136 11.65 -8.74 14.21
C TYR A 136 12.50 -7.47 14.19
N LEU A 137 13.30 -7.26 15.23
CA LEU A 137 14.24 -6.15 15.39
C LEU A 137 15.65 -6.73 15.53
N ASP A 138 16.53 -6.46 14.55
CA ASP A 138 17.90 -7.02 14.50
C ASP A 138 17.95 -8.55 14.72
N GLY A 139 16.89 -9.26 14.27
CA GLY A 139 16.73 -10.70 14.39
C GLY A 139 16.00 -11.19 15.64
N GLU A 140 15.79 -10.35 16.65
CA GLU A 140 14.97 -10.68 17.82
C GLU A 140 13.47 -10.54 17.49
N CYS A 141 12.65 -11.53 17.86
CA CYS A 141 11.22 -11.58 17.59
C CYS A 141 10.40 -11.04 18.77
N PHE A 142 9.46 -10.16 18.46
CA PHE A 142 8.49 -9.59 19.38
C PHE A 142 7.08 -9.89 18.89
N ASP A 143 6.31 -10.65 19.66
CA ASP A 143 4.90 -10.93 19.38
C ASP A 143 4.04 -9.79 19.94
N LEU A 144 3.55 -8.92 19.04
CA LEU A 144 2.72 -7.78 19.42
C LEU A 144 1.25 -8.05 19.09
N ARG A 145 0.37 -7.59 19.96
CA ARG A 145 -1.09 -7.73 19.84
C ARG A 145 -1.76 -6.36 19.91
N SER A 146 -3.03 -6.32 19.57
CA SER A 146 -3.84 -5.10 19.68
C SER A 146 -3.68 -4.42 21.04
N GLY A 147 -3.26 -3.16 21.02
CA GLY A 147 -2.92 -2.33 22.18
C GLY A 147 -1.42 -2.25 22.49
N ASP A 148 -0.59 -3.16 21.95
CA ASP A 148 0.85 -3.11 22.17
C ASP A 148 1.51 -2.01 21.34
N VAL A 149 2.59 -1.46 21.91
CA VAL A 149 3.37 -0.37 21.30
C VAL A 149 4.85 -0.74 21.32
N GLN A 150 5.52 -0.64 20.16
CA GLN A 150 6.94 -0.89 20.04
C GLN A 150 7.63 0.22 19.26
N THR A 151 8.66 0.83 19.85
CA THR A 151 9.50 1.84 19.17
C THR A 151 10.68 1.16 18.48
N ILE A 152 10.93 1.59 17.25
CA ILE A 152 12.03 1.17 16.40
C ILE A 152 12.95 2.38 16.21
N ASN A 153 14.19 2.28 16.70
CA ASN A 153 15.18 3.34 16.58
C ASN A 153 15.80 3.37 15.17
N GLN A 154 16.47 4.46 14.85
CA GLN A 154 17.25 4.59 13.61
C GLN A 154 18.24 3.42 13.48
N SER A 155 18.48 2.99 12.25
CA SER A 155 19.41 1.93 11.87
C SER A 155 19.07 0.53 12.37
N VAL A 156 17.99 0.34 13.13
CA VAL A 156 17.50 -0.99 13.54
C VAL A 156 16.83 -1.67 12.34
N LYS A 157 17.36 -2.83 11.95
CA LYS A 157 16.76 -3.65 10.91
C LYS A 157 15.47 -4.25 11.42
N HIS A 158 14.41 -4.12 10.66
CA HIS A 158 13.11 -4.63 11.06
C HIS A 158 12.35 -5.24 9.87
N ARG A 159 11.66 -6.31 10.17
CA ARG A 159 10.69 -6.99 9.30
C ARG A 159 9.51 -7.43 10.15
N PHE A 160 8.37 -7.63 9.53
CA PHE A 160 7.19 -8.04 10.27
C PHE A 160 6.28 -8.95 9.44
N PHE A 161 5.52 -9.79 10.14
CA PHE A 161 4.61 -10.77 9.56
C PHE A 161 3.33 -10.83 10.37
N SER A 162 2.19 -11.02 9.70
CA SER A 162 0.92 -11.28 10.39
C SER A 162 0.22 -12.50 9.80
N LYS A 163 0.02 -13.52 10.64
CA LYS A 163 -0.66 -14.75 10.24
C LYS A 163 -2.12 -14.52 9.89
N ASN A 164 -2.81 -13.71 10.68
CA ASN A 164 -4.26 -13.51 10.59
C ASN A 164 -4.64 -12.13 10.04
N GLY A 165 -3.65 -11.32 9.69
CA GLY A 165 -3.81 -9.94 9.31
C GLY A 165 -3.81 -8.99 10.51
N CYS A 166 -3.31 -7.78 10.30
CA CYS A 166 -3.28 -6.74 11.34
C CYS A 166 -3.38 -5.34 10.75
N VAL A 167 -3.68 -4.40 11.62
CA VAL A 167 -3.59 -2.97 11.35
C VAL A 167 -2.64 -2.34 12.36
N ILE A 168 -1.61 -1.67 11.86
CA ILE A 168 -0.60 -0.99 12.64
C ILE A 168 -0.72 0.51 12.37
N GLU A 169 -0.76 1.31 13.42
CA GLU A 169 -0.55 2.74 13.37
C GLU A 169 0.95 3.01 13.53
N GLU A 170 1.59 3.52 12.49
CA GLU A 170 2.97 4.01 12.51
C GLU A 170 2.96 5.49 12.84
N ILE A 171 3.62 5.88 13.92
CA ILE A 171 3.93 7.27 14.26
C ILE A 171 5.44 7.42 14.17
N SER A 172 5.91 8.36 13.38
CA SER A 172 7.35 8.53 13.14
C SER A 172 7.75 10.00 12.99
N SER A 173 9.04 10.26 12.98
CA SER A 173 9.57 11.50 12.43
C SER A 173 9.19 11.62 10.95
N THR A 174 9.42 12.77 10.34
CA THR A 174 9.13 13.02 8.92
C THR A 174 9.57 11.85 8.04
N HIS A 175 8.67 11.37 7.18
CA HIS A 175 8.97 10.28 6.26
C HIS A 175 9.59 10.81 4.97
N ASP A 176 10.77 10.25 4.64
CA ASP A 176 11.40 10.35 3.33
C ASP A 176 11.38 8.97 2.66
N SER A 177 10.89 8.90 1.44
CA SER A 177 10.83 7.66 0.67
C SER A 177 12.22 7.07 0.36
N LEU A 178 13.26 7.90 0.36
CA LEU A 178 14.64 7.48 0.14
C LEU A 178 15.29 6.88 1.39
N ASP A 179 14.72 7.12 2.58
CA ASP A 179 15.20 6.58 3.86
C ASP A 179 14.65 5.17 4.17
N SER A 180 13.92 4.55 3.25
CA SER A 180 13.49 3.14 3.37
C SER A 180 14.50 2.24 2.64
N ILE A 181 15.48 1.72 3.39
CA ILE A 181 16.60 0.93 2.85
C ILE A 181 16.35 -0.54 3.16
N TYR A 182 16.12 -1.33 2.13
CA TYR A 182 15.91 -2.77 2.26
C TYR A 182 17.24 -3.53 2.31
N THR A 183 17.31 -4.59 3.11
CA THR A 183 18.50 -5.47 3.15
C THR A 183 18.63 -6.29 1.87
N ASP A 184 17.53 -6.52 1.16
CA ASP A 184 17.55 -7.10 -0.18
C ASP A 184 17.68 -6.01 -1.24
N GLU A 185 18.84 -5.97 -1.91
CA GLU A 185 19.12 -5.00 -2.96
C GLU A 185 18.18 -5.09 -4.18
N GLN A 186 17.53 -6.22 -4.42
CA GLN A 186 16.57 -6.35 -5.51
C GLN A 186 15.38 -5.42 -5.30
N ILE A 187 14.96 -5.24 -4.04
CA ILE A 187 13.88 -4.30 -3.69
C ILE A 187 14.32 -2.87 -3.90
N ASN A 188 15.54 -2.50 -3.48
CA ASN A 188 16.07 -1.15 -3.65
C ASN A 188 16.16 -0.75 -5.13
N LYS A 189 16.49 -1.70 -6.02
CA LYS A 189 16.57 -1.50 -7.48
C LYS A 189 15.21 -1.50 -8.18
N ASN A 190 14.14 -1.89 -7.51
CA ASN A 190 12.80 -1.94 -8.10
C ASN A 190 12.09 -0.59 -7.98
N GLU A 191 12.24 0.27 -8.99
CA GLU A 191 11.59 1.59 -9.03
C GLU A 191 10.05 1.50 -9.13
N ASN A 192 9.50 0.37 -9.57
CA ASN A 192 8.07 0.15 -9.77
C ASN A 192 7.40 -0.64 -8.64
N ARG A 193 7.99 -0.65 -7.45
CA ARG A 193 7.49 -1.43 -6.30
C ARG A 193 6.29 -0.84 -5.58
N LYS A 194 5.77 0.30 -6.04
CA LYS A 194 4.66 1.01 -5.41
C LYS A 194 3.59 1.38 -6.43
N THR A 195 2.33 1.28 -6.01
CA THR A 195 1.17 1.75 -6.78
C THR A 195 0.31 2.62 -5.87
N LEU A 196 -0.02 3.83 -6.33
CA LEU A 196 -0.91 4.75 -5.61
C LEU A 196 -2.31 4.66 -6.21
N VAL A 197 -3.31 4.51 -5.37
CA VAL A 197 -4.73 4.42 -5.76
C VAL A 197 -5.52 5.53 -5.08
N ASN A 198 -6.10 6.41 -5.89
CA ASN A 198 -7.02 7.45 -5.44
C ASN A 198 -8.48 6.95 -5.58
N PHE A 199 -9.41 7.54 -4.82
CA PHE A 199 -10.85 7.25 -4.91
C PHE A 199 -11.20 5.76 -4.75
N TRP A 200 -10.55 5.09 -3.82
CA TRP A 200 -10.72 3.65 -3.57
C TRP A 200 -11.75 3.33 -2.48
N ILE A 201 -12.25 4.32 -1.76
CA ILE A 201 -13.30 4.25 -0.71
C ILE A 201 -14.44 5.19 -1.01
#